data_fb094307ee3444947a4465984cc3a8c9
#
_entry.id   fb094307ee3444947a4465984cc3a8c9
#
_cell.length_a   1.000
_cell.length_b   1.000
_cell.length_c   1.000
_cell.angle_alpha   90.00
_cell.angle_beta   90.00
_cell.angle_gamma   90.00
#
_symmetry.space_group_name_H-M   'P 1'
#
loop_
_entity.id
_entity.type
_entity.pdbx_description
1 polymer ?
#
loop_
_entity_poly.entity_id
_entity_poly.type
_entity_poly.pdbx_seq_one_letter_code
_entity_poly.pdbx_strand_id
1 'polypeptide(L)'
;TGVRDYIHVVDLARGHVCAIKKLETNCGLFICNLGTGKGYSVLDVIHAFEKACGKPIPYVIEARRPGDIAECYADPTKARNELGWVAEYGIEEMCADSWNWQKKNPDGYHTAN
;
A
#
# COMPACT_ATOMS: atom_id res chain seq x y z
N THR A 1 0.16 4.59 17.41
CA THR A 1 -0.32 5.27 16.20
C THR A 1 -1.38 4.44 15.47
N GLY A 2 -2.11 5.07 14.57
CA GLY A 2 -3.15 4.38 13.80
C GLY A 2 -2.59 3.26 12.95
N VAL A 3 -3.35 2.16 12.84
CA VAL A 3 -2.97 0.96 12.09
C VAL A 3 -3.75 0.90 10.79
N ARG A 4 -3.06 0.71 9.68
CA ARG A 4 -3.65 0.62 8.33
C ARG A 4 -3.01 -0.51 7.55
N ASP A 5 -3.72 -0.98 6.54
CA ASP A 5 -3.22 -1.95 5.57
C ASP A 5 -2.58 -1.18 4.41
N TYR A 6 -1.27 -1.15 4.40
CA TYR A 6 -0.51 -0.53 3.30
C TYR A 6 -0.29 -1.56 2.20
N ILE A 7 -0.43 -1.15 0.97
CA ILE A 7 -0.26 -2.01 -0.21
C ILE A 7 0.79 -1.42 -1.16
N HIS A 8 1.63 -2.28 -1.71
CA HIS A 8 2.60 -1.86 -2.72
C HIS A 8 1.87 -1.46 -4.01
N VAL A 9 2.31 -0.38 -4.64
CA VAL A 9 1.66 0.14 -5.86
C VAL A 9 1.66 -0.88 -7.00
N VAL A 10 2.68 -1.72 -7.11
CA VAL A 10 2.74 -2.80 -8.11
C VAL A 10 1.69 -3.86 -7.83
N ASP A 11 1.51 -4.24 -6.56
CA ASP A 11 0.44 -5.17 -6.17
C ASP A 11 -0.94 -4.60 -6.50
N LEU A 12 -1.15 -3.32 -6.22
CA LEU A 12 -2.40 -2.64 -6.55
C LEU A 12 -2.64 -2.62 -8.06
N ALA A 13 -1.61 -2.32 -8.85
CA ALA A 13 -1.69 -2.33 -10.31
C ALA A 13 -2.03 -3.73 -10.84
N ARG A 14 -1.41 -4.79 -10.31
CA ARG A 14 -1.75 -6.17 -10.67
C ARG A 14 -3.20 -6.51 -10.33
N GLY A 15 -3.72 -6.01 -9.22
CA GLY A 15 -5.12 -6.18 -8.86
C GLY A 15 -6.06 -5.58 -9.90
N HIS A 16 -5.71 -4.42 -10.45
CA HIS A 16 -6.47 -3.80 -11.53
C HIS A 16 -6.46 -4.65 -12.81
N VAL A 17 -5.30 -5.22 -13.17
CA VAL A 17 -5.20 -6.12 -14.33
C VAL A 17 -6.06 -7.37 -14.12
N CYS A 18 -6.04 -7.95 -12.93
CA CYS A 18 -6.89 -9.09 -12.58
C CYS A 18 -8.37 -8.73 -12.67
N ALA A 19 -8.76 -7.52 -12.26
CA ALA A 19 -10.13 -7.05 -12.37
C ALA A 19 -10.59 -6.93 -13.83
N ILE A 20 -9.74 -6.46 -14.72
CA ILE A 20 -10.03 -6.41 -16.15
C ILE A 20 -10.31 -7.81 -16.71
N LYS A 21 -9.50 -8.79 -16.34
CA LYS A 21 -9.73 -10.19 -16.73
C LYS A 21 -11.06 -10.72 -16.19
N LYS A 22 -11.43 -10.34 -14.97
CA LYS A 22 -12.73 -10.72 -14.40
C LYS A 22 -13.90 -10.12 -15.19
N LEU A 23 -13.78 -8.88 -15.65
CA LEU A 23 -14.81 -8.23 -16.47
C LEU A 23 -15.04 -8.96 -17.81
N GLU A 24 -14.01 -9.58 -18.36
CA GLU A 24 -14.13 -10.38 -19.59
C GLU A 24 -15.03 -11.62 -19.43
N THR A 25 -15.33 -12.02 -18.21
CA THR A 25 -16.21 -13.16 -17.92
C THR A 25 -17.69 -12.79 -17.83
N ASN A 26 -18.08 -11.55 -18.14
CA ASN A 26 -19.45 -11.04 -17.98
C ASN A 26 -19.98 -11.19 -16.56
N CYS A 27 -19.13 -10.93 -15.57
CA CYS A 27 -19.46 -11.14 -14.16
C CYS A 27 -20.52 -10.15 -13.61
N GLY A 28 -20.90 -9.11 -14.37
CA GLY A 28 -21.73 -8.03 -13.87
C GLY A 28 -20.98 -7.15 -12.87
N LEU A 29 -21.68 -6.61 -11.90
CA LEU A 29 -21.04 -5.82 -10.83
C LEU A 29 -20.24 -6.75 -9.91
N PHE A 30 -18.97 -6.46 -9.75
CA PHE A 30 -18.06 -7.21 -8.89
C PHE A 30 -17.33 -6.24 -7.95
N ILE A 31 -17.41 -6.50 -6.66
CA ILE A 31 -16.79 -5.67 -5.63
C ILE A 31 -15.90 -6.55 -4.77
N CYS A 32 -14.64 -6.18 -4.60
CA CYS A 32 -13.73 -6.82 -3.65
C CYS A 32 -12.71 -5.83 -3.10
N ASN A 33 -12.16 -6.16 -1.95
CA ASN A 33 -11.08 -5.40 -1.34
C ASN A 33 -9.73 -5.92 -1.82
N LEU A 34 -8.81 -5.00 -2.08
CA LEU A 34 -7.40 -5.30 -2.33
C LEU A 34 -6.58 -4.83 -1.13
N GLY A 35 -5.83 -5.72 -0.54
CA GLY A 35 -4.98 -5.42 0.60
C GLY A 35 -4.09 -6.61 0.93
N THR A 36 -3.22 -6.44 1.91
CA THR A 36 -2.33 -7.50 2.37
C THR A 36 -2.98 -8.38 3.44
N GLY A 37 -4.02 -7.88 4.09
CA GLY A 37 -4.63 -8.51 5.27
C GLY A 37 -3.83 -8.26 6.55
N LYS A 38 -2.80 -7.41 6.50
CA LYS A 38 -1.93 -7.12 7.63
C LYS A 38 -1.90 -5.62 7.89
N GLY A 39 -2.10 -5.25 9.17
CA GLY A 39 -2.03 -3.86 9.59
C GLY A 39 -0.64 -3.47 10.05
N TYR A 40 -0.26 -2.23 9.75
CA TYR A 40 0.96 -1.60 10.26
C TYR A 40 0.63 -0.26 10.88
N SER A 41 1.30 0.08 11.98
CA SER A 41 1.19 1.40 12.58
C SER A 41 1.99 2.42 11.77
N VAL A 42 1.70 3.71 11.96
CA VAL A 42 2.51 4.77 11.37
C VAL A 42 3.97 4.68 11.84
N LEU A 43 4.19 4.33 13.11
CA LEU A 43 5.55 4.13 13.62
C LEU A 43 6.26 2.95 12.93
N ASP A 44 5.56 1.86 12.63
CA ASP A 44 6.12 0.75 11.84
C ASP A 44 6.59 1.23 10.48
N VAL A 45 5.79 2.07 9.81
CA VAL A 45 6.13 2.64 8.51
C VAL A 45 7.36 3.55 8.62
N ILE A 46 7.43 4.39 9.65
CA ILE A 46 8.60 5.26 9.89
C ILE A 46 9.86 4.41 10.07
N HIS A 47 9.80 3.36 10.90
CA HIS A 47 10.94 2.48 11.12
C HIS A 47 11.38 1.75 9.85
N ALA A 48 10.43 1.33 9.03
CA ALA A 48 10.74 0.70 7.74
C ALA A 48 11.41 1.68 6.77
N PHE A 49 10.97 2.94 6.73
CA PHE A 49 11.63 3.98 5.95
C PHE A 49 13.02 4.34 6.49
N GLU A 50 13.18 4.39 7.81
CA GLU A 50 14.51 4.61 8.41
C GLU A 50 15.49 3.51 7.98
N LYS A 51 15.04 2.27 7.95
CA LYS A 51 15.83 1.15 7.46
C LYS A 51 16.16 1.28 5.98
N ALA A 52 15.21 1.73 5.16
CA ALA A 52 15.40 1.90 3.72
C ALA A 52 16.35 3.04 3.38
N CYS A 53 16.26 4.19 4.07
CA CYS A 53 17.10 5.36 3.80
C CYS A 53 18.40 5.38 4.60
N GLY A 54 18.53 4.55 5.63
CA GLY A 54 19.73 4.44 6.46
C GLY A 54 19.95 5.60 7.43
N LYS A 55 18.93 6.37 7.74
CA LYS A 55 19.01 7.52 8.66
C LYS A 55 17.71 7.71 9.43
N PRO A 56 17.79 8.34 10.65
CA PRO A 56 16.60 8.62 11.43
C PRO A 56 15.66 9.59 10.71
N ILE A 57 14.35 9.38 10.88
CA ILE A 57 13.32 10.26 10.35
C ILE A 57 12.66 10.97 11.53
N PRO A 58 12.78 12.30 11.63
CA PRO A 58 12.14 13.04 12.71
C PRO A 58 10.62 13.03 12.56
N TYR A 59 9.91 12.90 13.68
CA TYR A 59 8.46 12.94 13.71
C TYR A 59 7.96 13.56 15.01
N VAL A 60 6.70 13.97 15.01
CA VAL A 60 6.00 14.51 16.18
C VAL A 60 4.71 13.76 16.38
N ILE A 61 4.43 13.36 17.63
CA ILE A 61 3.16 12.74 17.98
C ILE A 61 2.18 13.85 18.31
N GLU A 62 1.06 13.88 17.60
CA GLU A 62 0.00 14.85 17.79
C GLU A 62 -1.28 14.18 18.25
N ALA A 63 -2.28 15.00 18.62
CA ALA A 63 -3.58 14.53 19.04
C ALA A 63 -4.29 13.77 17.92
N ARG A 64 -5.14 12.82 18.31
CA ARG A 64 -5.98 12.06 17.36
C ARG A 64 -6.90 12.99 16.58
N ARG A 65 -6.99 12.81 15.28
CA ARG A 65 -7.95 13.53 14.45
C ARG A 65 -9.36 12.98 14.67
N PRO A 66 -10.40 13.85 14.69
CA PRO A 66 -11.78 13.38 14.77
C PRO A 66 -12.11 12.42 13.63
N GLY A 67 -12.76 11.30 13.95
CA GLY A 67 -13.17 10.30 12.96
C GLY A 67 -12.11 9.25 12.61
N ASP A 68 -10.89 9.36 13.11
CA ASP A 68 -9.85 8.36 12.86
C ASP A 68 -10.18 7.05 13.59
N ILE A 69 -10.14 5.95 12.84
CA ILE A 69 -10.27 4.59 13.39
C ILE A 69 -8.89 4.14 13.85
N ALA A 70 -8.86 3.50 15.04
CA ALA A 70 -7.60 3.05 15.65
C ALA A 70 -6.90 2.00 14.77
N GLU A 71 -7.66 1.08 14.20
CA GLU A 71 -7.14 -0.01 13.39
C GLU A 71 -8.09 -0.32 12.24
N CYS A 72 -7.53 -0.45 11.03
CA CYS A 72 -8.29 -0.83 9.85
C CYS A 72 -7.37 -1.56 8.88
N TYR A 73 -7.76 -2.77 8.49
CA TYR A 73 -7.06 -3.55 7.46
C TYR A 73 -8.06 -4.38 6.67
N ALA A 74 -7.67 -4.76 5.45
CA ALA A 74 -8.55 -5.48 4.55
C ALA A 74 -8.62 -6.97 4.87
N ASP A 75 -9.72 -7.60 4.44
CA ASP A 75 -9.79 -9.04 4.24
C ASP A 75 -9.71 -9.31 2.73
N PRO A 76 -8.57 -9.80 2.22
CA PRO A 76 -8.37 -10.01 0.79
C PRO A 76 -8.85 -11.39 0.29
N THR A 77 -9.59 -12.12 1.10
CA THR A 77 -10.02 -13.50 0.77
C THR A 77 -10.78 -13.57 -0.55
N LYS A 78 -11.69 -12.65 -0.81
CA LYS A 78 -12.49 -12.63 -2.04
C LYS A 78 -11.61 -12.38 -3.28
N ALA A 79 -10.67 -11.46 -3.19
CA ALA A 79 -9.74 -11.19 -4.28
C ALA A 79 -8.88 -12.43 -4.60
N ARG A 80 -8.41 -13.13 -3.58
CA ARG A 80 -7.66 -14.37 -3.75
C ARG A 80 -8.49 -15.45 -4.43
N ASN A 81 -9.70 -15.68 -3.95
CA ASN A 81 -10.54 -16.76 -4.43
C ASN A 81 -11.14 -16.50 -5.81
N GLU A 82 -11.49 -15.26 -6.12
CA GLU A 82 -12.22 -14.93 -7.34
C GLU A 82 -11.39 -14.21 -8.41
N LEU A 83 -10.31 -13.53 -8.03
CA LEU A 83 -9.38 -12.90 -8.96
C LEU A 83 -8.05 -13.66 -9.11
N GLY A 84 -7.78 -14.58 -8.19
CA GLY A 84 -6.45 -15.21 -8.11
C GLY A 84 -5.35 -14.22 -7.73
N TRP A 85 -5.71 -13.12 -7.08
CA TRP A 85 -4.79 -12.05 -6.71
C TRP A 85 -4.39 -12.15 -5.24
N VAL A 86 -3.10 -12.02 -4.98
CA VAL A 86 -2.51 -11.98 -3.63
C VAL A 86 -1.43 -10.89 -3.64
N ALA A 87 -1.38 -10.09 -2.57
CA ALA A 87 -0.28 -9.14 -2.39
C ALA A 87 1.03 -9.91 -2.18
N GLU A 88 2.07 -9.52 -2.92
CA GLU A 88 3.37 -10.21 -2.91
C GLU A 88 4.45 -9.44 -2.15
N TYR A 89 4.28 -8.13 -1.98
CA TYR A 89 5.29 -7.25 -1.39
C TYR A 89 4.89 -6.82 0.02
N GLY A 90 5.89 -6.74 0.90
CA GLY A 90 5.72 -6.28 2.27
C GLY A 90 6.09 -4.82 2.47
N ILE A 91 6.04 -4.37 3.73
CA ILE A 91 6.32 -2.98 4.09
C ILE A 91 7.78 -2.58 3.78
N GLU A 92 8.72 -3.51 3.90
CA GLU A 92 10.12 -3.22 3.63
C GLU A 92 10.34 -2.89 2.15
N GLU A 93 9.76 -3.68 1.25
CA GLU A 93 9.83 -3.42 -0.19
C GLU A 93 9.10 -2.13 -0.58
N MET A 94 7.94 -1.87 0.02
CA MET A 94 7.20 -0.63 -0.20
C MET A 94 8.06 0.59 0.10
N CYS A 95 8.69 0.60 1.26
CA CYS A 95 9.52 1.71 1.71
C CYS A 95 10.81 1.82 0.90
N ALA A 96 11.46 0.70 0.60
CA ALA A 96 12.67 0.67 -0.21
C ALA A 96 12.42 1.22 -1.62
N ASP A 97 11.34 0.78 -2.28
CA ASP A 97 11.00 1.21 -3.62
C ASP A 97 10.55 2.67 -3.66
N SER A 98 9.76 3.11 -2.67
CA SER A 98 9.37 4.51 -2.53
C SER A 98 10.58 5.41 -2.34
N TRP A 99 11.52 5.04 -1.48
CA TRP A 99 12.74 5.79 -1.26
C TRP A 99 13.63 5.83 -2.50
N ASN A 100 13.76 4.70 -3.20
CA ASN A 100 14.53 4.63 -4.44
C ASN A 100 13.98 5.60 -5.50
N TRP A 101 12.66 5.67 -5.65
CA TRP A 101 12.03 6.63 -6.55
C TRP A 101 12.27 8.08 -6.12
N GLN A 102 12.03 8.38 -4.84
CA GLN A 102 12.19 9.74 -4.29
C GLN A 102 13.64 10.23 -4.42
N LYS A 103 14.59 9.36 -4.15
CA LYS A 103 16.03 9.66 -4.26
C LYS A 103 16.43 10.01 -5.69
N LYS A 104 15.82 9.36 -6.68
CA LYS A 104 16.07 9.62 -8.10
C LYS A 104 15.25 10.78 -8.65
N ASN A 105 14.19 11.17 -7.99
CA ASN A 105 13.27 12.20 -8.41
C ASN A 105 12.97 13.19 -7.26
N PRO A 106 13.98 13.89 -6.73
CA PRO A 106 13.80 14.72 -5.54
C PRO A 106 12.78 15.84 -5.72
N ASP A 107 12.60 16.32 -6.94
CA ASP A 107 11.63 17.38 -7.28
C ASP A 107 10.37 16.83 -7.95
N GLY A 108 10.16 15.51 -7.88
CA GLY A 108 9.02 14.85 -8.47
C GLY A 108 9.21 14.49 -9.94
N TYR A 109 8.11 14.27 -10.62
CA TYR A 109 8.13 13.84 -12.00
C TYR A 109 8.35 15.05 -12.93
N HIS A 110 9.43 15.00 -13.69
CA HIS A 110 9.72 16.03 -14.69
C HIS A 110 9.22 15.59 -16.06
N THR A 111 8.29 16.37 -16.62
CA THR A 111 7.97 16.22 -18.04
C THR A 111 9.11 16.82 -18.83
N ALA A 112 9.76 16.02 -19.66
CA ALA A 112 10.74 16.53 -20.62
C ALA A 112 10.03 17.51 -21.58
N ASN A 113 10.56 18.70 -21.66
CA ASN A 113 10.13 19.69 -22.64
C ASN A 113 10.76 19.43 -23.99
#